data_c54e513376b46a78604e938b7d7b8ecf
#
_entry.id   c54e513376b46a78604e938b7d7b8ecf
#
_cell.length_a   1.000
_cell.length_b   1.000
_cell.length_c   1.000
_cell.angle_alpha   90.00
_cell.angle_beta   90.00
_cell.angle_gamma   90.00
#
_symmetry.space_group_name_H-M   'P 1'
#
loop_
_entity.id
_entity.type
_entity.pdbx_description
1 polymer ?
#
loop_
_entity_poly.entity_id
_entity_poly.type
_entity_poly.pdbx_seq_one_letter_code
_entity_poly.pdbx_strand_id
1 'polypeptide(L)'
;MTPQARRGSGPVVLDASALLALLAEEPGADQIEALLEGAAMSTVNLSEVLQKSEQHGIDTEGLEFDLEALGVEFRPFDVSQARATADLWARAPRAGLSLGDRACLALAGSLGRTAVTADRRWSAARHGIQVRVIR
;
A
#
# COMPACT_ATOMS: atom_id res chain seq x y z
N MET A 1 18.84 -8.56 -19.15
CA MET A 1 18.45 -8.69 -17.73
C MET A 1 17.24 -9.59 -17.59
N THR A 2 17.28 -10.49 -16.66
CA THR A 2 16.15 -11.39 -16.40
C THR A 2 15.16 -10.78 -15.41
N PRO A 3 13.88 -11.20 -15.43
CA PRO A 3 12.90 -10.76 -14.44
C PRO A 3 13.33 -11.02 -12.99
N GLN A 4 14.07 -12.09 -12.74
CA GLN A 4 14.55 -12.43 -11.41
C GLN A 4 15.53 -11.40 -10.87
N ALA A 5 16.36 -10.83 -11.73
CA ALA A 5 17.32 -9.80 -11.32
C ALA A 5 16.60 -8.52 -10.86
N ARG A 6 15.32 -8.38 -11.20
CA ARG A 6 14.51 -7.24 -10.82
C ARG A 6 13.47 -7.57 -9.75
N ARG A 7 13.59 -8.74 -9.15
CA ARG A 7 12.63 -9.14 -8.12
C ARG A 7 12.68 -8.13 -6.98
N GLY A 8 11.52 -7.58 -6.63
CA GLY A 8 11.41 -6.55 -5.61
C GLY A 8 11.65 -5.12 -6.11
N SER A 9 12.07 -4.96 -7.39
CA SER A 9 12.29 -3.64 -7.98
C SER A 9 11.23 -3.22 -8.99
N GLY A 10 10.24 -4.08 -9.25
CA GLY A 10 9.11 -3.77 -10.13
C GLY A 10 8.08 -2.88 -9.45
N PRO A 11 6.95 -2.61 -10.13
CA PRO A 11 5.86 -1.84 -9.53
C PRO A 11 5.40 -2.46 -8.23
N VAL A 12 5.09 -1.62 -7.25
CA VAL A 12 4.71 -2.02 -5.90
C VAL A 12 3.25 -1.70 -5.60
N VAL A 13 2.77 -2.14 -4.44
CA VAL A 13 1.48 -1.72 -3.90
C VAL A 13 1.75 -0.94 -2.62
N LEU A 14 1.23 0.27 -2.53
CA LEU A 14 1.44 1.15 -1.37
C LEU A 14 0.26 1.05 -0.41
N ASP A 15 0.56 0.98 0.89
CA ASP A 15 -0.48 1.17 1.90
C ASP A 15 -0.60 2.65 2.25
N ALA A 16 -1.56 2.99 3.11
CA ALA A 16 -1.79 4.36 3.52
C ALA A 16 -0.59 4.94 4.27
N SER A 17 0.06 4.17 5.14
CA SER A 17 1.18 4.66 5.94
C SER A 17 2.38 5.05 5.08
N ALA A 18 2.63 4.30 4.00
CA ALA A 18 3.71 4.61 3.08
C ALA A 18 3.48 5.95 2.38
N LEU A 19 2.27 6.14 1.85
CA LEU A 19 1.95 7.39 1.15
C LEU A 19 1.89 8.58 2.11
N LEU A 20 1.37 8.38 3.32
CA LEU A 20 1.35 9.42 4.34
C LEU A 20 2.76 9.86 4.74
N ALA A 21 3.72 8.93 4.75
CA ALA A 21 5.12 9.27 5.02
C ALA A 21 5.65 10.26 3.98
N LEU A 22 5.28 10.08 2.70
CA LEU A 22 5.66 11.02 1.65
C LEU A 22 4.99 12.39 1.87
N LEU A 23 3.69 12.40 2.10
CA LEU A 23 2.91 13.63 2.22
C LEU A 23 3.32 14.46 3.45
N ALA A 24 3.73 13.81 4.53
CA ALA A 24 4.16 14.45 5.76
C ALA A 24 5.69 14.61 5.86
N GLU A 25 6.41 14.26 4.80
CA GLU A 25 7.88 14.35 4.75
C GLU A 25 8.55 13.61 5.90
N GLU A 26 8.04 12.43 6.22
CA GLU A 26 8.56 11.56 7.27
C GLU A 26 9.68 10.66 6.76
N PRO A 27 10.42 9.97 7.67
CA PRO A 27 11.44 9.02 7.24
C PRO A 27 10.88 7.98 6.27
N GLY A 28 11.55 7.78 5.14
CA GLY A 28 11.11 6.90 4.06
C GLY A 28 10.46 7.64 2.90
N ALA A 29 10.20 8.94 3.03
CA ALA A 29 9.55 9.73 1.97
C ALA A 29 10.26 9.62 0.62
N ASP A 30 11.60 9.69 0.63
CA ASP A 30 12.37 9.60 -0.62
C ASP A 30 12.19 8.26 -1.32
N GLN A 31 12.09 7.18 -0.55
CA GLN A 31 11.85 5.85 -1.12
C GLN A 31 10.48 5.80 -1.80
N ILE A 32 9.47 6.39 -1.17
CA ILE A 32 8.11 6.38 -1.73
C ILE A 32 8.05 7.23 -2.99
N GLU A 33 8.66 8.40 -2.98
CA GLU A 33 8.69 9.25 -4.17
C GLU A 33 9.26 8.50 -5.37
N ALA A 34 10.32 7.74 -5.16
CA ALA A 34 10.95 6.95 -6.23
C ALA A 34 10.09 5.79 -6.71
N LEU A 35 9.09 5.36 -5.93
CA LEU A 35 8.23 4.22 -6.24
C LEU A 35 6.86 4.60 -6.80
N LEU A 36 6.54 5.90 -6.88
CA LEU A 36 5.19 6.34 -7.26
C LEU A 36 4.77 5.89 -8.65
N GLU A 37 5.66 5.98 -9.63
CA GLU A 37 5.32 5.64 -11.00
C GLU A 37 5.03 4.15 -11.13
N GLY A 38 3.81 3.82 -11.52
CA GLY A 38 3.36 2.45 -11.66
C GLY A 38 2.89 1.79 -10.35
N ALA A 39 3.01 2.48 -9.23
CA ALA A 39 2.53 1.94 -7.96
C ALA A 39 1.01 1.82 -7.96
N ALA A 40 0.50 0.75 -7.36
CA ALA A 40 -0.93 0.57 -7.19
C ALA A 40 -1.33 0.85 -5.74
N MET A 41 -2.55 1.30 -5.55
CA MET A 41 -3.13 1.50 -4.22
C MET A 41 -4.60 1.12 -4.24
N SER A 42 -5.02 0.33 -3.25
CA SER A 42 -6.43 0.02 -3.06
C SER A 42 -7.20 1.29 -2.70
N THR A 43 -8.43 1.41 -3.20
CA THR A 43 -9.30 2.53 -2.82
C THR A 43 -9.62 2.56 -1.33
N VAL A 44 -9.53 1.43 -0.62
CA VAL A 44 -9.60 1.41 0.85
C VAL A 44 -8.46 2.25 1.45
N ASN A 45 -7.26 2.04 0.96
CA ASN A 45 -6.09 2.77 1.46
C ASN A 45 -6.12 4.24 1.05
N LEU A 46 -6.66 4.55 -0.13
CA LEU A 46 -6.87 5.94 -0.53
C LEU A 46 -7.81 6.65 0.45
N SER A 47 -8.90 5.99 0.84
CA SER A 47 -9.83 6.55 1.83
C SER A 47 -9.11 6.86 3.15
N GLU A 48 -8.25 5.96 3.60
CA GLU A 48 -7.45 6.19 4.81
C GLU A 48 -6.51 7.39 4.66
N VAL A 49 -5.85 7.52 3.51
CA VAL A 49 -4.96 8.64 3.22
C VAL A 49 -5.72 9.95 3.29
N LEU A 50 -6.87 10.02 2.63
CA LEU A 50 -7.69 11.24 2.60
C LEU A 50 -8.15 11.62 4.01
N GLN A 51 -8.66 10.64 4.76
CA GLN A 51 -9.16 10.87 6.12
C GLN A 51 -8.05 11.37 7.04
N LYS A 52 -6.92 10.66 7.07
CA LYS A 52 -5.82 11.02 7.97
C LYS A 52 -5.16 12.33 7.59
N SER A 53 -5.08 12.62 6.30
CA SER A 53 -4.56 13.92 5.84
C SER A 53 -5.44 15.06 6.33
N GLU A 54 -6.74 14.94 6.22
CA GLU A 54 -7.68 15.93 6.71
C GLU A 54 -7.59 16.12 8.22
N GLN A 55 -7.45 15.00 8.96
CA GLN A 55 -7.27 15.05 10.41
C GLN A 55 -6.02 15.82 10.83
N HIS A 56 -5.00 15.87 9.97
CA HIS A 56 -3.76 16.60 10.22
C HIS A 56 -3.73 17.98 9.55
N GLY A 57 -4.87 18.45 9.06
CA GLY A 57 -4.98 19.77 8.46
C GLY A 57 -4.39 19.90 7.06
N ILE A 58 -4.14 18.79 6.40
CA ILE A 58 -3.63 18.79 5.02
C ILE A 58 -4.82 18.91 4.06
N ASP A 59 -4.72 19.84 3.11
CA ASP A 59 -5.74 20.01 2.07
C ASP A 59 -5.65 18.83 1.10
N THR A 60 -6.75 18.10 0.95
CA THR A 60 -6.81 16.92 0.09
C THR A 60 -7.48 17.18 -1.26
N GLU A 61 -7.89 18.42 -1.55
CA GLU A 61 -8.53 18.73 -2.82
C GLU A 61 -7.60 18.42 -3.98
N GLY A 62 -8.07 17.57 -4.89
CA GLY A 62 -7.31 17.18 -6.07
C GLY A 62 -6.19 16.18 -5.81
N LEU A 63 -6.04 15.69 -4.58
CA LEU A 63 -4.92 14.80 -4.22
C LEU A 63 -4.88 13.54 -5.08
N GLU A 64 -6.04 12.89 -5.31
CA GLU A 64 -6.09 11.68 -6.13
C GLU A 64 -5.66 11.95 -7.57
N PHE A 65 -6.01 13.10 -8.12
CA PHE A 65 -5.58 13.47 -9.48
C PHE A 65 -4.09 13.73 -9.55
N ASP A 66 -3.54 14.39 -8.53
CA ASP A 66 -2.10 14.67 -8.47
C ASP A 66 -1.31 13.36 -8.37
N LEU A 67 -1.78 12.42 -7.57
CA LEU A 67 -1.13 11.12 -7.42
C LEU A 67 -1.21 10.31 -8.71
N GLU A 68 -2.35 10.34 -9.40
CA GLU A 68 -2.48 9.67 -10.70
C GLU A 68 -1.53 10.28 -11.74
N ALA A 69 -1.37 11.60 -11.71
CA ALA A 69 -0.42 12.29 -12.60
C ALA A 69 1.03 11.86 -12.33
N LEU A 70 1.33 11.46 -11.10
CA LEU A 70 2.65 10.96 -10.70
C LEU A 70 2.81 9.45 -10.96
N GLY A 71 1.79 8.80 -11.49
CA GLY A 71 1.86 7.40 -11.90
C GLY A 71 1.20 6.40 -10.98
N VAL A 72 0.52 6.85 -9.92
CA VAL A 72 -0.21 5.95 -9.03
C VAL A 72 -1.49 5.46 -9.69
N GLU A 73 -1.72 4.15 -9.64
CA GLU A 73 -2.93 3.52 -10.18
C GLU A 73 -3.83 3.09 -9.03
N PHE A 74 -4.97 3.76 -8.86
CA PHE A 74 -5.94 3.34 -7.85
C PHE A 74 -6.74 2.16 -8.37
N ARG A 75 -6.86 1.13 -7.53
CA ARG A 75 -7.56 -0.11 -7.86
C ARG A 75 -8.81 -0.24 -6.97
N PRO A 76 -9.97 -0.50 -7.56
CA PRO A 76 -11.21 -0.58 -6.79
C PRO A 76 -11.18 -1.78 -5.84
N PHE A 77 -11.69 -1.57 -4.63
CA PHE A 77 -11.92 -2.63 -3.66
C PHE A 77 -13.26 -3.28 -3.98
N ASP A 78 -13.22 -4.19 -4.93
CA ASP A 78 -14.41 -4.88 -5.44
C ASP A 78 -14.70 -6.17 -4.65
N VAL A 79 -15.69 -6.95 -5.11
CA VAL A 79 -16.10 -8.20 -4.44
C VAL A 79 -14.92 -9.19 -4.37
N SER A 80 -14.15 -9.31 -5.43
CA SER A 80 -13.00 -10.21 -5.47
C SER A 80 -11.95 -9.80 -4.43
N GLN A 81 -11.67 -8.50 -4.32
CA GLN A 81 -10.74 -7.98 -3.32
C GLN A 81 -11.28 -8.15 -1.90
N ALA A 82 -12.58 -8.00 -1.71
CA ALA A 82 -13.20 -8.22 -0.40
C ALA A 82 -12.99 -9.68 0.05
N ARG A 83 -13.18 -10.64 -0.87
CA ARG A 83 -12.97 -12.07 -0.55
C ARG A 83 -11.50 -12.33 -0.20
N ALA A 84 -10.58 -11.84 -1.01
CA ALA A 84 -9.15 -12.03 -0.77
C ALA A 84 -8.71 -11.41 0.57
N THR A 85 -9.25 -10.26 0.91
CA THR A 85 -8.97 -9.56 2.16
C THR A 85 -9.45 -10.37 3.37
N ALA A 86 -10.66 -10.94 3.28
CA ALA A 86 -11.21 -11.80 4.33
C ALA A 86 -10.38 -13.08 4.51
N ASP A 87 -9.92 -13.67 3.40
CA ASP A 87 -9.12 -14.88 3.43
C ASP A 87 -7.76 -14.64 4.14
N LEU A 88 -7.20 -13.45 4.03
CA LEU A 88 -5.96 -13.11 4.74
C LEU A 88 -6.16 -13.10 6.25
N TRP A 89 -7.31 -12.65 6.73
CA TRP A 89 -7.61 -12.73 8.16
C TRP A 89 -7.60 -14.17 8.64
N ALA A 90 -8.18 -15.08 7.86
CA ALA A 90 -8.23 -16.49 8.21
C ALA A 90 -6.83 -17.13 8.29
N ARG A 91 -5.89 -16.66 7.47
CA ARG A 91 -4.50 -17.17 7.50
C ARG A 91 -3.72 -16.67 8.70
N ALA A 92 -3.97 -15.46 9.16
CA ALA A 92 -3.20 -14.83 10.22
C ALA A 92 -4.12 -14.05 11.17
N PRO A 93 -5.06 -14.73 11.85
CA PRO A 93 -6.09 -14.03 12.64
C PRO A 93 -5.54 -13.27 13.83
N ARG A 94 -4.32 -13.61 14.30
CA ARG A 94 -3.71 -12.97 15.46
C ARG A 94 -2.63 -11.95 15.09
N ALA A 95 -2.49 -11.65 13.80
CA ALA A 95 -1.45 -10.73 13.34
C ALA A 95 -1.75 -9.27 13.68
N GLY A 96 -2.97 -8.94 14.07
CA GLY A 96 -3.35 -7.56 14.40
C GLY A 96 -3.47 -6.66 13.19
N LEU A 97 -3.63 -7.25 12.00
CA LEU A 97 -3.76 -6.48 10.77
C LEU A 97 -5.17 -5.90 10.63
N SER A 98 -5.27 -4.60 10.39
CA SER A 98 -6.54 -3.92 10.16
C SER A 98 -7.13 -4.30 8.81
N LEU A 99 -8.35 -3.87 8.55
CA LEU A 99 -8.98 -4.04 7.22
C LEU A 99 -8.12 -3.39 6.14
N GLY A 100 -7.64 -2.16 6.38
CA GLY A 100 -6.79 -1.46 5.43
C GLY A 100 -5.48 -2.19 5.17
N ASP A 101 -4.83 -2.71 6.21
CA ASP A 101 -3.60 -3.49 6.08
C ASP A 101 -3.83 -4.70 5.18
N ARG A 102 -4.91 -5.44 5.44
CA ARG A 102 -5.24 -6.64 4.67
C ARG A 102 -5.68 -6.30 3.25
N ALA A 103 -6.35 -5.17 3.04
CA ALA A 103 -6.74 -4.75 1.69
C ALA A 103 -5.50 -4.48 0.84
N CYS A 104 -4.48 -3.83 1.40
CA CYS A 104 -3.21 -3.61 0.71
C CYS A 104 -2.52 -4.93 0.37
N LEU A 105 -2.42 -5.83 1.35
CA LEU A 105 -1.79 -7.13 1.14
C LEU A 105 -2.53 -7.98 0.12
N ALA A 106 -3.87 -7.96 0.14
CA ALA A 106 -4.69 -8.70 -0.82
C ALA A 106 -4.47 -8.19 -2.24
N LEU A 107 -4.39 -6.88 -2.42
CA LEU A 107 -4.11 -6.29 -3.72
C LEU A 107 -2.71 -6.68 -4.20
N ALA A 108 -1.72 -6.60 -3.32
CA ALA A 108 -0.36 -7.00 -3.65
C ALA A 108 -0.29 -8.46 -4.08
N GLY A 109 -0.97 -9.35 -3.36
CA GLY A 109 -1.06 -10.76 -3.72
C GLY A 109 -1.72 -10.99 -5.07
N SER A 110 -2.80 -10.28 -5.34
CA SER A 110 -3.53 -10.38 -6.62
C SER A 110 -2.67 -9.93 -7.80
N LEU A 111 -1.84 -8.92 -7.61
CA LEU A 111 -1.00 -8.38 -8.67
C LEU A 111 0.39 -9.04 -8.74
N GLY A 112 0.72 -9.90 -7.79
CA GLY A 112 2.05 -10.50 -7.71
C GLY A 112 3.14 -9.47 -7.43
N ARG A 113 2.84 -8.47 -6.62
CA ARG A 113 3.75 -7.36 -6.33
C ARG A 113 4.10 -7.30 -4.85
N THR A 114 5.18 -6.59 -4.53
CA THR A 114 5.58 -6.30 -3.16
C THR A 114 4.68 -5.21 -2.57
N ALA A 115 4.21 -5.41 -1.34
CA ALA A 115 3.52 -4.39 -0.58
C ALA A 115 4.54 -3.53 0.15
N VAL A 116 4.36 -2.21 0.11
CA VAL A 116 5.26 -1.25 0.76
C VAL A 116 4.50 -0.53 1.88
N THR A 117 5.08 -0.54 3.08
CA THR A 117 4.44 -0.01 4.28
C THR A 117 5.47 0.66 5.19
N ALA A 118 5.01 1.52 6.09
CA ALA A 118 5.81 2.04 7.19
C ALA A 118 5.64 1.22 8.47
N ASP A 119 4.79 0.20 8.46
CA ASP A 119 4.48 -0.60 9.65
C ASP A 119 5.33 -1.87 9.72
N ARG A 120 6.25 -1.91 10.67
CA ARG A 120 7.18 -3.02 10.86
C ARG A 120 6.51 -4.35 11.23
N ARG A 121 5.30 -4.30 11.78
CA ARG A 121 4.58 -5.50 12.21
C ARG A 121 4.21 -6.41 11.03
N TRP A 122 4.08 -5.86 9.84
CA TRP A 122 3.68 -6.63 8.66
C TRP A 122 4.69 -7.71 8.29
N SER A 123 5.97 -7.45 8.47
CA SER A 123 7.02 -8.40 8.08
C SER A 123 7.00 -9.66 8.96
N ALA A 124 6.47 -9.56 10.19
CA ALA A 124 6.37 -10.69 11.10
C ALA A 124 5.09 -11.52 10.89
N ALA A 125 4.11 -11.00 10.16
CA ALA A 125 2.83 -11.66 9.95
C ALA A 125 2.96 -12.78 8.89
N ARG A 126 2.24 -13.88 9.10
CA ARG A 126 2.30 -15.05 8.20
C ARG A 126 1.24 -14.97 7.11
N HIS A 127 1.30 -13.97 6.26
CA HIS A 127 0.32 -13.78 5.19
C HIS A 127 0.80 -14.26 3.82
N GLY A 128 2.10 -14.55 3.67
CA GLY A 128 2.66 -15.05 2.41
C GLY A 128 2.94 -13.99 1.35
N ILE A 129 2.75 -12.73 1.65
CA ILE A 129 2.96 -11.62 0.71
C ILE A 129 4.35 -11.00 0.97
N GLN A 130 5.07 -10.68 -0.09
CA GLN A 130 6.35 -9.99 0.04
C GLN A 130 6.11 -8.54 0.51
N VAL A 131 6.81 -8.13 1.56
CA VAL A 131 6.64 -6.81 2.18
C VAL A 131 7.98 -6.09 2.24
N ARG A 132 7.96 -4.80 1.94
CA ARG A 132 9.08 -3.89 2.13
C ARG A 132 8.67 -2.80 3.12
N VAL A 133 9.42 -2.69 4.20
CA VAL A 133 9.19 -1.67 5.23
C VAL A 133 10.15 -0.51 4.99
N ILE A 134 9.64 0.71 4.98
CA ILE A 134 10.45 1.90 4.61
C ILE A 134 11.17 2.55 5.78
N ARG A 135 10.91 2.11 7.03
CA ARG A 135 11.61 2.68 8.19
C ARG A 135 11.66 1.78 9.41
#